data_8e450533170cef487e944ad4a5e0004c
#
_entry.id   8e450533170cef487e944ad4a5e0004c
#
_cell.length_a   1.000
_cell.length_b   1.000
_cell.length_c   1.000
_cell.angle_alpha   90.00
_cell.angle_beta   90.00
_cell.angle_gamma   90.00
#
_symmetry.space_group_name_H-M   'P 1'
#
loop_
_entity.id
_entity.type
_entity.pdbx_description
1 polymer ?
#
loop_
_entity_poly.entity_id
_entity_poly.type
_entity_poly.pdbx_seq_one_letter_code
_entity_poly.pdbx_strand_id
1 'polypeptide(L)'
;MKYFFILLLLGGMSLRTHAGSSFEAVAYNQTIMIEQDKVGYRLSDFMKHVSGKNLILLQMQILNSLETLNALQPFQDDSAFLIAARELFGCYKNVSKYQYPKILQLVENPNVDDEQFNKQLADIKKEISDIEAPYDKKFSEEQEKFAQKNNFQFKQQ
;
A
#
# COMPACT_ATOMS: atom_id res chain seq x y z
N MET A 1 2.72 -25.02 -0.72
CA MET A 1 2.37 -23.71 -0.10
C MET A 1 2.33 -22.67 -1.21
N LYS A 2 1.12 -22.31 -1.66
CA LYS A 2 0.94 -21.24 -2.66
C LYS A 2 0.85 -19.93 -1.89
N TYR A 3 1.95 -19.16 -1.88
CA TYR A 3 1.97 -17.81 -1.36
C TYR A 3 1.03 -16.97 -2.23
N PHE A 4 -0.10 -16.58 -1.69
CA PHE A 4 -0.94 -15.57 -2.27
C PHE A 4 -0.24 -14.23 -1.98
N PHE A 5 0.58 -13.81 -2.93
CA PHE A 5 1.06 -12.44 -2.96
C PHE A 5 -0.18 -11.56 -3.12
N ILE A 6 -0.50 -10.76 -2.11
CA ILE A 6 -1.13 -9.48 -2.37
C ILE A 6 -0.16 -8.83 -3.34
N LEU A 7 -0.60 -8.63 -4.56
CA LEU A 7 0.22 -8.09 -5.65
C LEU A 7 0.46 -6.62 -5.32
N LEU A 8 1.45 -6.37 -4.46
CA LEU A 8 2.09 -5.07 -4.42
C LEU A 8 2.71 -4.92 -5.80
N LEU A 9 2.04 -4.18 -6.67
CA LEU A 9 2.58 -3.77 -7.96
C LEU A 9 3.83 -2.93 -7.70
N LEU A 10 4.96 -3.62 -7.51
CA LEU A 10 6.28 -3.01 -7.58
C LEU A 10 6.48 -2.56 -9.03
N GLY A 11 5.89 -1.42 -9.36
CA GLY A 11 6.06 -0.78 -10.65
C GLY A 11 7.48 -0.24 -10.77
N GLY A 12 8.41 -1.04 -11.25
CA GLY A 12 9.69 -0.55 -11.72
C GLY A 12 9.45 0.45 -12.86
N MET A 13 9.57 1.74 -12.57
CA MET A 13 9.36 2.82 -13.53
C MET A 13 10.46 2.83 -14.58
N SER A 14 10.14 2.41 -15.80
CA SER A 14 10.92 2.76 -16.97
C SER A 14 10.29 3.99 -17.64
N LEU A 15 10.86 5.16 -17.35
CA LEU A 15 10.43 6.43 -17.92
C LEU A 15 10.71 6.47 -19.41
N ARG A 16 9.67 6.42 -20.25
CA ARG A 16 9.72 6.94 -21.61
C ARG A 16 9.14 8.35 -21.57
N THR A 17 10.03 9.35 -21.55
CA THR A 17 9.62 10.75 -21.70
C THR A 17 9.22 11.00 -23.14
N HIS A 18 7.94 11.28 -23.38
CA HIS A 18 7.53 11.97 -24.59
C HIS A 18 7.76 13.48 -24.38
N ALA A 19 8.11 14.19 -25.44
CA ALA A 19 8.31 15.63 -25.39
C ALA A 19 7.07 16.32 -24.77
N GLY A 20 7.24 16.89 -23.57
CA GLY A 20 6.17 17.54 -22.82
C GLY A 20 5.87 16.93 -21.45
N SER A 21 6.53 15.79 -21.07
CA SER A 21 6.35 15.25 -19.71
C SER A 21 7.05 16.16 -18.69
N SER A 22 6.31 16.61 -17.68
CA SER A 22 6.92 17.35 -16.60
C SER A 22 7.78 16.41 -15.75
N PHE A 23 9.10 16.59 -15.77
CA PHE A 23 10.02 15.87 -14.89
C PHE A 23 9.60 16.00 -13.42
N GLU A 24 9.05 17.16 -13.05
CA GLU A 24 8.54 17.44 -11.73
C GLU A 24 7.32 16.59 -11.36
N ALA A 25 6.40 16.36 -12.32
CA ALA A 25 5.23 15.49 -12.09
C ALA A 25 5.66 14.03 -11.88
N VAL A 26 6.64 13.57 -12.63
CA VAL A 26 7.22 12.25 -12.46
C VAL A 26 7.87 12.12 -11.08
N ALA A 27 8.67 13.11 -10.67
CA ALA A 27 9.30 13.13 -9.35
C ALA A 27 8.26 13.17 -8.21
N TYR A 28 7.17 13.93 -8.41
CA TYR A 28 6.05 13.97 -7.47
C TYR A 28 5.38 12.60 -7.31
N ASN A 29 5.04 11.96 -8.43
CA ASN A 29 4.50 10.60 -8.41
C ASN A 29 5.47 9.62 -7.74
N GLN A 30 6.77 9.68 -8.05
CA GLN A 30 7.79 8.83 -7.42
C GLN A 30 7.84 9.01 -5.90
N THR A 31 7.69 10.23 -5.40
CA THR A 31 7.66 10.49 -3.96
C THR A 31 6.55 9.69 -3.28
N ILE A 32 5.34 9.68 -3.86
CA ILE A 32 4.20 8.93 -3.33
C ILE A 32 4.45 7.41 -3.44
N MET A 33 4.96 6.95 -4.58
CA MET A 33 5.25 5.52 -4.81
C MET A 33 6.33 4.98 -3.88
N ILE A 34 7.37 5.77 -3.58
CA ILE A 34 8.42 5.38 -2.62
C ILE A 34 7.83 5.14 -1.23
N GLU A 35 6.86 5.96 -0.79
CA GLU A 35 6.20 5.73 0.48
C GLU A 35 5.36 4.43 0.46
N GLN A 36 4.70 4.13 -0.65
CA GLN A 36 3.98 2.86 -0.81
C GLN A 36 4.94 1.65 -0.77
N ASP A 37 6.07 1.72 -1.45
CA ASP A 37 7.10 0.67 -1.45
C ASP A 37 7.65 0.41 -0.03
N LYS A 38 7.89 1.47 0.76
CA LYS A 38 8.34 1.34 2.15
C LYS A 38 7.33 0.58 3.01
N VAL A 39 6.04 0.89 2.87
CA VAL A 39 4.97 0.18 3.59
C VAL A 39 4.89 -1.26 3.12
N GLY A 40 4.93 -1.49 1.80
CA GLY A 40 4.91 -2.82 1.22
C GLY A 40 6.07 -3.71 1.66
N TYR A 41 7.28 -3.15 1.76
CA TYR A 41 8.43 -3.87 2.30
C TYR A 41 8.16 -4.32 3.76
N ARG A 42 7.65 -3.43 4.62
CA ARG A 42 7.34 -3.76 6.01
C ARG A 42 6.19 -4.76 6.15
N LEU A 43 5.18 -4.66 5.28
CA LEU A 43 4.10 -5.64 5.22
C LEU A 43 4.63 -7.02 4.83
N SER A 44 5.47 -7.09 3.80
CA SER A 44 6.12 -8.35 3.40
C SER A 44 6.93 -8.97 4.55
N ASP A 45 7.67 -8.14 5.29
CA ASP A 45 8.48 -8.57 6.43
C ASP A 45 7.59 -9.12 7.57
N PHE A 46 6.50 -8.40 7.90
CA PHE A 46 5.50 -8.86 8.86
C PHE A 46 4.87 -10.19 8.44
N MET A 47 4.45 -10.31 7.17
CA MET A 47 3.80 -11.53 6.68
C MET A 47 4.73 -12.74 6.60
N LYS A 48 6.04 -12.52 6.41
CA LYS A 48 7.05 -13.59 6.47
C LYS A 48 7.38 -14.02 7.88
N HIS A 49 7.38 -13.08 8.81
CA HIS A 49 7.79 -13.26 10.19
C HIS A 49 6.77 -12.60 11.13
N VAL A 50 5.57 -13.23 11.23
CA VAL A 50 4.48 -12.70 12.06
C VAL A 50 4.94 -12.61 13.52
N SER A 51 5.04 -11.40 14.03
CA SER A 51 5.43 -11.09 15.41
C SER A 51 4.95 -9.69 15.80
N GLY A 52 4.76 -9.48 17.10
CA GLY A 52 4.41 -8.16 17.63
C GLY A 52 5.44 -7.10 17.27
N LYS A 53 6.74 -7.43 17.25
CA LYS A 53 7.81 -6.52 16.82
C LYS A 53 7.60 -6.06 15.36
N ASN A 54 7.38 -6.99 14.44
CA ASN A 54 7.22 -6.66 13.02
C ASN A 54 5.91 -5.93 12.74
N LEU A 55 4.84 -6.21 13.51
CA LEU A 55 3.60 -5.43 13.46
C LEU A 55 3.85 -3.97 13.87
N ILE A 56 4.58 -3.73 14.96
CA ILE A 56 4.94 -2.36 15.39
C ILE A 56 5.77 -1.64 14.33
N LEU A 57 6.77 -2.31 13.72
CA LEU A 57 7.59 -1.72 12.66
C LEU A 57 6.76 -1.35 11.42
N LEU A 58 5.79 -2.18 11.04
CA LEU A 58 4.85 -1.87 9.96
C LEU A 58 3.99 -0.65 10.31
N GLN A 59 3.40 -0.62 11.51
CA GLN A 59 2.57 0.50 11.97
C GLN A 59 3.36 1.82 12.02
N MET A 60 4.59 1.79 12.51
CA MET A 60 5.48 2.96 12.51
C MET A 60 5.78 3.44 11.10
N GLN A 61 6.05 2.52 10.14
CA GLN A 61 6.29 2.91 8.76
C GLN A 61 5.06 3.56 8.13
N ILE A 62 3.87 3.01 8.36
CA ILE A 62 2.62 3.59 7.85
C ILE A 62 2.42 5.01 8.39
N LEU A 63 2.67 5.23 9.69
CA LEU A 63 2.56 6.56 10.29
C LEU A 63 3.56 7.55 9.71
N ASN A 64 4.83 7.16 9.55
CA ASN A 64 5.88 7.99 8.95
C ASN A 64 5.54 8.35 7.49
N SER A 65 5.04 7.37 6.73
CA SER A 65 4.62 7.61 5.35
C SER A 65 3.42 8.54 5.26
N LEU A 66 2.43 8.40 6.16
CA LEU A 66 1.31 9.35 6.27
C LEU A 66 1.77 10.76 6.61
N GLU A 67 2.74 10.91 7.52
CA GLU A 67 3.33 12.22 7.86
C GLU A 67 3.99 12.85 6.63
N THR A 68 4.77 12.07 5.88
CA THR A 68 5.39 12.52 4.62
C THR A 68 4.32 12.98 3.61
N LEU A 69 3.26 12.19 3.40
CA LEU A 69 2.19 12.55 2.49
C LEU A 69 1.38 13.77 2.96
N ASN A 70 1.21 13.95 4.27
CA ASN A 70 0.52 15.11 4.84
C ASN A 70 1.33 16.41 4.69
N ALA A 71 2.65 16.32 4.70
CA ALA A 71 3.55 17.47 4.47
C ALA A 71 3.66 17.82 2.98
N LEU A 72 3.36 16.88 2.08
CA LEU A 72 3.43 17.12 0.64
C LEU A 72 2.33 18.08 0.19
N GLN A 73 2.68 19.08 -0.63
CA GLN A 73 1.70 19.99 -1.20
C GLN A 73 1.09 19.42 -2.49
N PRO A 74 -0.14 19.80 -2.86
CA PRO A 74 -0.71 19.45 -4.15
C PRO A 74 0.20 19.88 -5.31
N PHE A 75 0.27 19.05 -6.35
CA PHE A 75 1.03 19.37 -7.55
C PHE A 75 0.23 20.33 -8.43
N GLN A 76 0.73 21.56 -8.62
CA GLN A 76 0.08 22.58 -9.48
C GLN A 76 -1.43 22.73 -9.21
N ASP A 77 -1.82 22.83 -7.94
CA ASP A 77 -3.20 22.92 -7.44
C ASP A 77 -4.08 21.67 -7.71
N ASP A 78 -3.49 20.58 -8.24
CA ASP A 78 -4.16 19.29 -8.39
C ASP A 78 -3.93 18.42 -7.16
N SER A 79 -4.97 18.30 -6.35
CA SER A 79 -4.90 17.55 -5.10
C SER A 79 -5.46 16.11 -5.18
N ALA A 80 -6.09 15.73 -6.30
CA ALA A 80 -6.87 14.49 -6.36
C ALA A 80 -6.02 13.24 -6.10
N PHE A 81 -4.87 13.13 -6.76
CA PHE A 81 -3.94 12.02 -6.56
C PHE A 81 -3.38 11.97 -5.13
N LEU A 82 -3.00 13.14 -4.57
CA LEU A 82 -2.50 13.21 -3.19
C LEU A 82 -3.58 12.84 -2.17
N ILE A 83 -4.83 13.26 -2.38
CA ILE A 83 -5.96 12.89 -1.52
C ILE A 83 -6.18 11.39 -1.57
N ALA A 84 -6.19 10.78 -2.76
CA ALA A 84 -6.34 9.34 -2.91
C ALA A 84 -5.20 8.57 -2.22
N ALA A 85 -3.95 9.06 -2.32
CA ALA A 85 -2.82 8.49 -1.59
C ALA A 85 -3.02 8.56 -0.07
N ARG A 86 -3.40 9.72 0.47
CA ARG A 86 -3.66 9.88 1.92
C ARG A 86 -4.78 8.97 2.42
N GLU A 87 -5.84 8.80 1.65
CA GLU A 87 -6.95 7.90 1.98
C GLU A 87 -6.49 6.44 1.99
N LEU A 88 -5.70 6.00 0.99
CA LEU A 88 -5.14 4.65 0.94
C LEU A 88 -4.25 4.36 2.16
N PHE A 89 -3.36 5.28 2.50
CA PHE A 89 -2.49 5.11 3.68
C PHE A 89 -3.26 5.22 4.99
N GLY A 90 -4.35 5.99 5.02
CA GLY A 90 -5.32 6.00 6.13
C GLY A 90 -6.00 4.63 6.29
N CYS A 91 -6.34 3.97 5.18
CA CYS A 91 -6.83 2.61 5.17
C CYS A 91 -5.78 1.63 5.72
N TYR A 92 -4.54 1.67 5.25
CA TYR A 92 -3.43 0.85 5.78
C TYR A 92 -3.24 1.02 7.28
N LYS A 93 -3.34 2.26 7.80
CA LYS A 93 -3.30 2.53 9.24
C LYS A 93 -4.40 1.81 9.98
N ASN A 94 -5.64 1.84 9.48
CA ASN A 94 -6.77 1.17 10.10
C ASN A 94 -6.62 -0.35 10.05
N VAL A 95 -6.26 -0.92 8.89
CA VAL A 95 -6.01 -2.36 8.72
C VAL A 95 -4.91 -2.84 9.66
N SER A 96 -3.80 -2.09 9.75
CA SER A 96 -2.68 -2.44 10.63
C SER A 96 -3.04 -2.40 12.12
N LYS A 97 -4.04 -1.59 12.49
CA LYS A 97 -4.51 -1.47 13.87
C LYS A 97 -5.53 -2.54 14.26
N TYR A 98 -6.37 -3.00 13.31
CA TYR A 98 -7.52 -3.83 13.65
C TYR A 98 -7.48 -5.24 13.05
N GLN A 99 -6.95 -5.43 11.84
CA GLN A 99 -6.94 -6.72 11.16
C GLN A 99 -5.63 -7.49 11.35
N TYR A 100 -4.47 -6.86 11.21
CA TYR A 100 -3.19 -7.55 11.39
C TYR A 100 -2.96 -8.10 12.82
N PRO A 101 -3.45 -7.47 13.91
CA PRO A 101 -3.44 -8.11 15.23
C PRO A 101 -4.21 -9.44 15.29
N LYS A 102 -5.27 -9.61 14.49
CA LYS A 102 -5.98 -10.90 14.40
C LYS A 102 -5.08 -12.00 13.83
N ILE A 103 -4.24 -11.68 12.83
CA ILE A 103 -3.25 -12.61 12.28
C ILE A 103 -2.21 -12.99 13.36
N LEU A 104 -1.72 -12.01 14.13
CA LEU A 104 -0.78 -12.25 15.20
C LEU A 104 -1.40 -13.19 16.27
N GLN A 105 -2.61 -12.88 16.72
CA GLN A 105 -3.34 -13.70 17.68
C GLN A 105 -3.58 -15.13 17.17
N LEU A 106 -3.88 -15.27 15.88
CA LEU A 106 -4.08 -16.58 15.26
C LEU A 106 -2.79 -17.41 15.24
N VAL A 107 -1.65 -16.78 14.92
CA VAL A 107 -0.33 -17.43 14.89
C VAL A 107 0.13 -17.81 16.30
N GLU A 108 -0.20 -17.01 17.30
CA GLU A 108 0.19 -17.25 18.70
C GLU A 108 -0.77 -18.21 19.45
N ASN A 109 -1.87 -18.64 18.83
CA ASN A 109 -2.85 -19.51 19.47
C ASN A 109 -2.49 -21.01 19.31
N PRO A 110 -2.04 -21.69 20.38
CA PRO A 110 -1.63 -23.10 20.29
C PRO A 110 -2.81 -24.09 20.18
N ASN A 111 -4.05 -23.62 20.33
CA ASN A 111 -5.24 -24.48 20.37
C ASN A 111 -5.98 -24.55 19.04
N VAL A 112 -5.44 -23.95 17.98
CA VAL A 112 -6.04 -23.95 16.64
C VAL A 112 -5.35 -25.02 15.80
N ASP A 113 -6.12 -25.98 15.27
CA ASP A 113 -5.59 -26.95 14.32
C ASP A 113 -5.31 -26.34 12.94
N ASP A 114 -4.58 -27.06 12.10
CA ASP A 114 -4.13 -26.57 10.79
C ASP A 114 -5.29 -26.19 9.85
N GLU A 115 -6.42 -26.90 9.89
CA GLU A 115 -7.58 -26.61 9.07
C GLU A 115 -8.26 -25.32 9.51
N GLN A 116 -8.50 -25.18 10.81
CA GLN A 116 -9.08 -23.97 11.40
C GLN A 116 -8.16 -22.78 11.19
N PHE A 117 -6.84 -22.96 11.38
CA PHE A 117 -5.84 -21.91 11.12
C PHE A 117 -5.93 -21.39 9.68
N ASN A 118 -5.87 -22.29 8.70
CA ASN A 118 -5.91 -21.91 7.29
C ASN A 118 -7.22 -21.21 6.93
N LYS A 119 -8.36 -21.68 7.44
CA LYS A 119 -9.67 -21.06 7.23
C LYS A 119 -9.71 -19.65 7.82
N GLN A 120 -9.37 -19.49 9.10
CA GLN A 120 -9.41 -18.19 9.77
C GLN A 120 -8.44 -17.19 9.11
N LEU A 121 -7.24 -17.64 8.72
CA LEU A 121 -6.28 -16.79 7.99
C LEU A 121 -6.83 -16.35 6.64
N ALA A 122 -7.51 -17.23 5.90
CA ALA A 122 -8.15 -16.91 4.63
C ALA A 122 -9.28 -15.87 4.83
N ASP A 123 -10.10 -16.04 5.86
CA ASP A 123 -11.19 -15.11 6.19
C ASP A 123 -10.64 -13.72 6.55
N ILE A 124 -9.59 -13.65 7.37
CA ILE A 124 -8.93 -12.36 7.72
C ILE A 124 -8.34 -11.70 6.48
N LYS A 125 -7.65 -12.45 5.62
CA LYS A 125 -7.08 -11.93 4.37
C LYS A 125 -8.16 -11.40 3.43
N LYS A 126 -9.29 -12.11 3.33
CA LYS A 126 -10.43 -11.64 2.55
C LYS A 126 -11.00 -10.35 3.11
N GLU A 127 -11.20 -10.26 4.43
CA GLU A 127 -11.66 -9.04 5.11
C GLU A 127 -10.72 -7.85 4.80
N ILE A 128 -9.40 -8.06 4.87
CA ILE A 128 -8.41 -7.03 4.54
C ILE A 128 -8.57 -6.58 3.08
N SER A 129 -8.60 -7.54 2.15
CA SER A 129 -8.75 -7.25 0.73
C SER A 129 -10.05 -6.48 0.42
N ASP A 130 -11.16 -6.86 1.03
CA ASP A 130 -12.45 -6.18 0.85
C ASP A 130 -12.41 -4.72 1.38
N ILE A 131 -11.65 -4.47 2.46
CA ILE A 131 -11.46 -3.13 3.03
C ILE A 131 -10.53 -2.27 2.13
N GLU A 132 -9.44 -2.83 1.62
CA GLU A 132 -8.42 -2.11 0.86
C GLU A 132 -8.86 -1.83 -0.59
N ALA A 133 -9.58 -2.75 -1.23
CA ALA A 133 -9.92 -2.70 -2.65
C ALA A 133 -10.50 -1.36 -3.15
N PRO A 134 -11.45 -0.69 -2.47
CA PRO A 134 -11.98 0.59 -2.95
C PRO A 134 -10.94 1.72 -2.91
N TYR A 135 -10.02 1.69 -1.95
CA TYR A 135 -8.94 2.69 -1.83
C TYR A 135 -7.84 2.45 -2.86
N ASP A 136 -7.45 1.20 -3.09
CA ASP A 136 -6.49 0.82 -4.13
C ASP A 136 -7.01 1.21 -5.52
N LYS A 137 -8.28 0.92 -5.79
CA LYS A 137 -8.94 1.30 -7.04
C LYS A 137 -8.91 2.81 -7.23
N LYS A 138 -9.35 3.58 -6.22
CA LYS A 138 -9.36 5.04 -6.28
C LYS A 138 -7.95 5.60 -6.49
N PHE A 139 -6.96 5.08 -5.75
CA PHE A 139 -5.58 5.49 -5.88
C PHE A 139 -5.05 5.26 -7.30
N SER A 140 -5.27 4.07 -7.86
CA SER A 140 -4.84 3.74 -9.22
C SER A 140 -5.50 4.64 -10.27
N GLU A 141 -6.82 4.87 -10.15
CA GLU A 141 -7.55 5.75 -11.08
C GLU A 141 -7.05 7.20 -11.04
N GLU A 142 -6.79 7.75 -9.85
CA GLU A 142 -6.28 9.12 -9.72
C GLU A 142 -4.81 9.23 -10.13
N GLN A 143 -4.01 8.18 -9.93
CA GLN A 143 -2.65 8.11 -10.44
C GLN A 143 -2.61 8.11 -11.98
N GLU A 144 -3.49 7.33 -12.62
CA GLU A 144 -3.61 7.33 -14.10
C GLU A 144 -4.02 8.69 -14.64
N LYS A 145 -5.03 9.34 -14.04
CA LYS A 145 -5.46 10.70 -14.44
C LYS A 145 -4.32 11.70 -14.28
N PHE A 146 -3.59 11.63 -13.17
CA PHE A 146 -2.43 12.47 -12.91
C PHE A 146 -1.35 12.27 -13.98
N ALA A 147 -1.04 11.02 -14.35
CA ALA A 147 -0.07 10.70 -15.38
C ALA A 147 -0.51 11.22 -16.77
N GLN A 148 -1.77 11.00 -17.15
CA GLN A 148 -2.33 11.47 -18.40
C GLN A 148 -2.29 13.00 -18.51
N LYS A 149 -2.72 13.71 -17.46
CA LYS A 149 -2.71 15.18 -17.38
C LYS A 149 -1.30 15.76 -17.52
N ASN A 150 -0.30 15.06 -17.00
CA ASN A 150 1.09 15.49 -17.00
C ASN A 150 1.96 14.83 -18.10
N ASN A 151 1.33 14.17 -19.07
CA ASN A 151 1.97 13.57 -20.26
C ASN A 151 3.11 12.58 -19.93
N PHE A 152 2.91 11.70 -18.93
CA PHE A 152 3.80 10.57 -18.72
C PHE A 152 3.02 9.26 -18.60
N GLN A 153 3.71 8.14 -18.77
CA GLN A 153 3.13 6.81 -18.70
C GLN A 153 3.91 5.95 -17.70
N PHE A 154 3.17 5.11 -16.96
CA PHE A 154 3.81 4.00 -16.25
C PHE A 154 3.88 2.78 -17.18
N LYS A 155 4.91 1.96 -17.06
CA LYS A 155 4.81 0.59 -17.54
C LYS A 155 3.96 -0.18 -16.52
N GLN A 156 2.77 -0.59 -16.94
CA GLN A 156 2.09 -1.69 -16.26
C GLN A 156 2.96 -2.93 -16.42
N GLN A 157 3.39 -3.49 -15.32
CA GLN A 157 4.06 -4.79 -15.30
C GLN A 157 3.03 -5.91 -15.18
#